data_837288751c570358017458acb451eb8a
#
_entry.id   837288751c570358017458acb451eb8a
#
_cell.length_a   1.000
_cell.length_b   1.000
_cell.length_c   1.000
_cell.angle_alpha   90.00
_cell.angle_beta   90.00
_cell.angle_gamma   90.00
#
_symmetry.space_group_name_H-M   'P 1'
#
loop_
_entity.id
_entity.type
_entity.pdbx_description
1 polymer ?
#
loop_
_entity_poly.entity_id
_entity_poly.type
_entity_poly.pdbx_seq_one_letter_code
_entity_poly.pdbx_strand_id
1 'polypeptide(L)'
;NIYTEATLGKGNVELLNEAQYDVVTIGNNEGITLSFEDLFALYENAEFDVVVANIQAINGDNPSWLKPYVILHTMYGTKIAVIGATAQFDAFYRSLNWEVTEPRKALILLVQQLRKEVDIIVCLSHLGLTDDELLAQECPDIDVIFGAHTHHVLLQGKVVNGVLLTGGGKYGQFTGHLTIAYSHEMKSIVSIEEELIDNGQLVTVPKEAEFLYGLTKKAEILLKEPVTQLSKTYYKEWFHYSPLSNLFADAVFDYTKADCAMFNAGIFVGDLKKGYVSTFDMHQILPHPINLCLIELTGAELKEMYLQAQMNEEWPQLQIKGLGFRGIVFGKLLMYNLKMNKKRELMIGNQIVKSSEKYKLATLDLFTFGYFFPTFKYAKKQYFLPLFLRDIFLTYLVNRE
;
A
#
# COMPACT_ATOMS: atom_id res chain seq x y z
N ASN A 1 -7.27 7.47 2.42
CA ASN A 1 -7.70 8.69 3.13
C ASN A 1 -8.11 8.35 4.57
N ILE A 2 -8.35 9.37 5.41
CA ILE A 2 -8.66 9.17 6.82
C ILE A 2 -9.98 8.41 7.05
N TYR A 3 -10.98 8.56 6.18
CA TYR A 3 -12.26 7.84 6.28
C TYR A 3 -12.06 6.34 6.03
N THR A 4 -11.28 5.97 5.02
CA THR A 4 -10.90 4.57 4.74
C THR A 4 -10.23 3.94 5.95
N GLU A 5 -9.29 4.64 6.58
CA GLU A 5 -8.56 4.12 7.73
C GLU A 5 -9.42 4.05 8.99
N ALA A 6 -10.26 5.07 9.25
CA ALA A 6 -11.18 5.08 10.38
C ALA A 6 -12.24 3.97 10.33
N THR A 7 -12.60 3.52 9.13
CA THR A 7 -13.59 2.46 8.90
C THR A 7 -12.97 1.11 8.55
N LEU A 8 -11.63 1.01 8.54
CA LEU A 8 -10.88 -0.17 8.09
C LEU A 8 -11.34 -0.64 6.68
N GLY A 9 -11.66 0.33 5.80
CA GLY A 9 -12.14 0.08 4.44
C GLY A 9 -13.65 -0.19 4.31
N LYS A 10 -14.37 -0.55 5.37
CA LYS A 10 -15.82 -0.88 5.29
C LYS A 10 -16.66 0.27 4.74
N GLY A 11 -16.33 1.52 5.11
CA GLY A 11 -17.01 2.68 4.55
C GLY A 11 -16.79 2.87 3.04
N ASN A 12 -15.68 2.36 2.49
CA ASN A 12 -15.49 2.33 1.04
C ASN A 12 -16.36 1.26 0.36
N VAL A 13 -16.59 0.12 1.01
CA VAL A 13 -17.52 -0.91 0.51
C VAL A 13 -18.94 -0.35 0.44
N GLU A 14 -19.40 0.39 1.47
CA GLU A 14 -20.70 1.08 1.45
C GLU A 14 -20.81 2.05 0.26
N LEU A 15 -19.75 2.86 0.00
CA LEU A 15 -19.74 3.80 -1.13
C LEU A 15 -19.72 3.09 -2.49
N LEU A 16 -19.09 1.93 -2.61
CA LEU A 16 -19.10 1.13 -3.83
C LEU A 16 -20.47 0.49 -4.07
N ASN A 17 -21.16 0.04 -3.00
CA ASN A 17 -22.55 -0.42 -3.09
C ASN A 17 -23.48 0.72 -3.56
N GLU A 18 -23.38 1.92 -2.96
CA GLU A 18 -24.16 3.10 -3.37
C GLU A 18 -23.91 3.47 -4.84
N ALA A 19 -22.67 3.31 -5.31
CA ALA A 19 -22.27 3.55 -6.69
C ALA A 19 -22.62 2.40 -7.65
N GLN A 20 -23.21 1.32 -7.15
CA GLN A 20 -23.65 0.15 -7.91
C GLN A 20 -22.53 -0.49 -8.75
N TYR A 21 -21.38 -0.74 -8.13
CA TYR A 21 -20.33 -1.50 -8.78
C TYR A 21 -20.76 -2.95 -9.01
N ASP A 22 -20.39 -3.53 -10.16
CA ASP A 22 -20.66 -4.95 -10.47
C ASP A 22 -19.54 -5.88 -9.97
N VAL A 23 -18.28 -5.51 -10.25
CA VAL A 23 -17.11 -6.34 -9.92
C VAL A 23 -15.93 -5.44 -9.55
N VAL A 24 -15.17 -5.85 -8.55
CA VAL A 24 -13.91 -5.21 -8.14
C VAL A 24 -12.80 -6.24 -7.96
N THR A 25 -11.54 -5.77 -7.89
CA THR A 25 -10.40 -6.53 -7.35
C THR A 25 -9.76 -5.77 -6.20
N ILE A 26 -8.97 -6.44 -5.37
CA ILE A 26 -8.23 -5.79 -4.29
C ILE A 26 -6.85 -5.33 -4.76
N GLY A 27 -6.38 -4.23 -4.19
CA GLY A 27 -4.98 -3.84 -4.27
C GLY A 27 -4.14 -4.44 -3.14
N ASN A 28 -2.82 -4.31 -3.27
CA ASN A 28 -1.93 -4.70 -2.18
C ASN A 28 -2.18 -3.91 -0.89
N ASN A 29 -2.71 -2.69 -0.97
CA ASN A 29 -3.00 -1.92 0.24
C ASN A 29 -4.02 -2.62 1.13
N GLU A 30 -5.11 -3.15 0.59
CA GLU A 30 -6.08 -3.94 1.36
C GLU A 30 -5.39 -5.18 1.93
N GLY A 31 -4.63 -5.88 1.10
CA GLY A 31 -4.02 -7.18 1.43
C GLY A 31 -2.89 -7.13 2.46
N ILE A 32 -2.18 -5.99 2.60
CA ILE A 32 -0.99 -5.90 3.45
C ILE A 32 -1.07 -4.84 4.56
N THR A 33 -2.19 -4.11 4.68
CA THR A 33 -2.38 -3.10 5.73
C THR A 33 -3.47 -3.46 6.73
N LEU A 34 -4.38 -4.37 6.38
CA LEU A 34 -5.42 -4.87 7.27
C LEU A 34 -4.95 -6.13 8.01
N SER A 35 -5.47 -6.35 9.21
CA SER A 35 -5.32 -7.63 9.88
C SER A 35 -5.97 -8.76 9.07
N PHE A 36 -5.67 -10.02 9.40
CA PHE A 36 -6.34 -11.14 8.76
C PHE A 36 -7.86 -11.03 8.92
N GLU A 37 -8.31 -10.77 10.13
CA GLU A 37 -9.72 -10.68 10.50
C GLU A 37 -10.41 -9.51 9.80
N ASP A 38 -9.75 -8.35 9.72
CA ASP A 38 -10.32 -7.17 9.07
C ASP A 38 -10.46 -7.36 7.55
N LEU A 39 -9.46 -7.93 6.89
CA LEU A 39 -9.56 -8.24 5.46
C LEU A 39 -10.59 -9.35 5.20
N PHE A 40 -10.61 -10.39 6.05
CA PHE A 40 -11.56 -11.49 5.93
C PHE A 40 -13.02 -10.99 5.97
N ALA A 41 -13.31 -10.02 6.85
CA ALA A 41 -14.65 -9.46 7.04
C ALA A 41 -14.93 -8.23 6.14
N LEU A 42 -13.96 -7.73 5.38
CA LEU A 42 -14.07 -6.44 4.68
C LEU A 42 -15.26 -6.39 3.71
N TYR A 43 -15.44 -7.44 2.93
CA TYR A 43 -16.43 -7.48 1.85
C TYR A 43 -17.67 -8.34 2.18
N GLU A 44 -17.91 -8.66 3.47
CA GLU A 44 -19.10 -9.44 3.87
C GLU A 44 -20.43 -8.80 3.46
N ASN A 45 -20.47 -7.45 3.43
CA ASN A 45 -21.63 -6.66 3.04
C ASN A 45 -21.52 -6.05 1.64
N ALA A 46 -20.63 -6.56 0.80
CA ALA A 46 -20.51 -6.11 -0.58
C ALA A 46 -21.72 -6.60 -1.41
N GLU A 47 -22.33 -5.68 -2.16
CA GLU A 47 -23.40 -5.98 -3.13
C GLU A 47 -22.83 -6.22 -4.53
N PHE A 48 -21.52 -6.34 -4.65
CA PHE A 48 -20.75 -6.59 -5.87
C PHE A 48 -19.80 -7.78 -5.68
N ASP A 49 -19.31 -8.31 -6.78
CA ASP A 49 -18.35 -9.42 -6.75
C ASP A 49 -16.91 -8.93 -6.55
N VAL A 50 -16.13 -9.69 -5.79
CA VAL A 50 -14.69 -9.43 -5.60
C VAL A 50 -13.87 -10.56 -6.20
N VAL A 51 -13.04 -10.26 -7.21
CA VAL A 51 -12.27 -11.26 -7.94
C VAL A 51 -10.77 -11.12 -7.68
N VAL A 52 -10.15 -12.17 -7.13
CA VAL A 52 -8.70 -12.25 -6.90
C VAL A 52 -8.23 -13.68 -7.03
N ALA A 53 -7.53 -14.01 -8.11
CA ALA A 53 -7.14 -15.38 -8.44
C ALA A 53 -5.88 -15.88 -7.72
N ASN A 54 -5.10 -14.99 -7.11
CA ASN A 54 -3.76 -15.32 -6.60
C ASN A 54 -3.58 -15.14 -5.09
N ILE A 55 -4.65 -15.00 -4.32
CA ILE A 55 -4.61 -14.93 -2.85
C ILE A 55 -5.47 -16.02 -2.23
N GLN A 56 -5.03 -16.56 -1.08
CA GLN A 56 -5.81 -17.49 -0.27
C GLN A 56 -5.41 -17.39 1.20
N ALA A 57 -6.30 -17.78 2.10
CA ALA A 57 -6.00 -17.92 3.52
C ALA A 57 -5.01 -19.07 3.74
N ILE A 58 -3.99 -18.88 4.59
CA ILE A 58 -3.02 -19.95 4.94
C ILE A 58 -3.69 -21.00 5.81
N ASN A 59 -4.54 -20.57 6.75
CA ASN A 59 -5.20 -21.45 7.71
C ASN A 59 -6.72 -21.25 7.62
N GLY A 60 -7.45 -22.34 7.39
CA GLY A 60 -8.91 -22.32 7.30
C GLY A 60 -9.43 -22.10 5.87
N ASP A 61 -10.71 -21.80 5.77
CA ASP A 61 -11.38 -21.55 4.50
C ASP A 61 -11.18 -20.09 4.05
N ASN A 62 -11.24 -19.87 2.76
CA ASN A 62 -11.29 -18.51 2.21
C ASN A 62 -12.62 -17.84 2.57
N PRO A 63 -12.65 -16.50 2.72
CA PRO A 63 -13.90 -15.79 2.88
C PRO A 63 -14.80 -15.96 1.66
N SER A 64 -16.11 -15.98 1.86
CA SER A 64 -17.10 -16.24 0.81
C SER A 64 -17.08 -15.27 -0.36
N TRP A 65 -16.62 -14.04 -0.11
CA TRP A 65 -16.49 -13.00 -1.13
C TRP A 65 -15.29 -13.23 -2.07
N LEU A 66 -14.26 -14.00 -1.66
CA LEU A 66 -13.05 -14.20 -2.45
C LEU A 66 -13.31 -15.21 -3.58
N LYS A 67 -13.45 -14.69 -4.79
CA LYS A 67 -13.68 -15.48 -6.00
C LYS A 67 -12.49 -15.35 -6.94
N PRO A 68 -12.07 -16.43 -7.65
CA PRO A 68 -11.01 -16.30 -8.66
C PRO A 68 -11.53 -15.59 -9.92
N TYR A 69 -12.81 -15.68 -10.24
CA TYR A 69 -13.49 -15.06 -11.36
C TYR A 69 -15.00 -15.02 -11.15
N VAL A 70 -15.68 -14.24 -11.98
CA VAL A 70 -17.14 -14.26 -12.17
C VAL A 70 -17.47 -14.24 -13.66
N ILE A 71 -18.65 -14.75 -14.04
CA ILE A 71 -19.15 -14.69 -15.41
C ILE A 71 -20.40 -13.82 -15.42
N LEU A 72 -20.31 -12.69 -16.12
CA LEU A 72 -21.43 -11.79 -16.36
C LEU A 72 -22.12 -12.16 -17.67
N HIS A 73 -23.42 -11.96 -17.71
CA HIS A 73 -24.24 -12.18 -18.90
C HIS A 73 -24.88 -10.87 -19.34
N THR A 74 -24.60 -10.48 -20.57
CA THR A 74 -25.31 -9.30 -21.14
C THR A 74 -26.73 -9.70 -21.53
N MET A 75 -27.58 -8.68 -21.71
CA MET A 75 -28.96 -8.90 -22.22
C MET A 75 -29.01 -9.56 -23.61
N TYR A 76 -27.92 -9.52 -24.35
CA TYR A 76 -27.77 -10.14 -25.66
C TYR A 76 -27.20 -11.55 -25.63
N GLY A 77 -26.94 -12.10 -24.42
CA GLY A 77 -26.41 -13.46 -24.22
C GLY A 77 -24.89 -13.57 -24.32
N THR A 78 -24.15 -12.46 -24.49
CA THR A 78 -22.68 -12.48 -24.46
C THR A 78 -22.21 -12.80 -23.04
N LYS A 79 -21.27 -13.73 -22.91
CA LYS A 79 -20.66 -14.15 -21.65
C LYS A 79 -19.33 -13.45 -21.47
N ILE A 80 -19.18 -12.71 -20.38
CA ILE A 80 -17.96 -11.97 -20.04
C ILE A 80 -17.39 -12.57 -18.76
N ALA A 81 -16.20 -13.20 -18.83
CA ALA A 81 -15.47 -13.55 -17.63
C ALA A 81 -14.70 -12.34 -17.13
N VAL A 82 -14.87 -12.01 -15.84
CA VAL A 82 -14.05 -11.02 -15.14
C VAL A 82 -13.15 -11.77 -14.17
N ILE A 83 -11.84 -11.67 -14.38
CA ILE A 83 -10.78 -12.25 -13.53
C ILE A 83 -10.01 -11.13 -12.85
N GLY A 84 -9.29 -11.42 -11.77
CA GLY A 84 -8.48 -10.39 -11.11
C GLY A 84 -7.27 -10.95 -10.40
N ALA A 85 -6.27 -10.09 -10.17
CA ALA A 85 -5.10 -10.45 -9.36
C ALA A 85 -4.49 -9.22 -8.68
N THR A 86 -3.84 -9.46 -7.53
CA THR A 86 -3.12 -8.46 -6.75
C THR A 86 -1.60 -8.68 -6.80
N ALA A 87 -0.83 -7.62 -6.56
CA ALA A 87 0.63 -7.66 -6.57
C ALA A 87 1.20 -8.59 -5.48
N GLN A 88 2.25 -9.33 -5.83
CA GLN A 88 2.86 -10.35 -4.96
C GLN A 88 3.84 -9.73 -3.96
N PHE A 89 3.39 -9.51 -2.72
CA PHE A 89 4.21 -9.09 -1.58
C PHE A 89 4.31 -10.21 -0.53
N ASP A 90 4.91 -11.34 -0.89
CA ASP A 90 4.96 -12.58 -0.10
C ASP A 90 5.20 -12.38 1.39
N ALA A 91 6.25 -11.64 1.76
CA ALA A 91 6.62 -11.46 3.15
C ALA A 91 5.55 -10.74 3.97
N PHE A 92 4.83 -9.79 3.34
CA PHE A 92 3.75 -9.05 3.98
C PHE A 92 2.50 -9.92 4.11
N TYR A 93 2.06 -10.53 3.02
CA TYR A 93 0.87 -11.40 3.02
C TYR A 93 1.02 -12.55 4.03
N ARG A 94 2.17 -13.25 4.03
CA ARG A 94 2.44 -14.35 4.97
C ARG A 94 2.43 -13.90 6.43
N SER A 95 2.94 -12.70 6.73
CA SER A 95 2.89 -12.12 8.08
C SER A 95 1.47 -11.83 8.57
N LEU A 96 0.51 -11.75 7.64
CA LEU A 96 -0.91 -11.53 7.88
C LEU A 96 -1.77 -12.78 7.62
N ASN A 97 -1.17 -13.97 7.62
CA ASN A 97 -1.84 -15.26 7.41
C ASN A 97 -2.53 -15.42 6.04
N TRP A 98 -2.06 -14.70 5.03
CA TRP A 98 -2.46 -14.86 3.63
C TRP A 98 -1.31 -15.45 2.81
N GLU A 99 -1.62 -16.32 1.87
CA GLU A 99 -0.71 -16.76 0.83
C GLU A 99 -1.03 -16.03 -0.46
N VAL A 100 -0.02 -15.46 -1.10
CA VAL A 100 -0.11 -14.86 -2.43
C VAL A 100 0.79 -15.63 -3.39
N THR A 101 0.24 -16.05 -4.52
CA THR A 101 0.98 -16.80 -5.55
C THR A 101 1.40 -15.86 -6.69
N GLU A 102 2.23 -16.36 -7.60
CA GLU A 102 2.67 -15.61 -8.78
C GLU A 102 1.44 -15.27 -9.66
N PRO A 103 1.12 -13.97 -9.81
CA PRO A 103 -0.17 -13.54 -10.33
C PRO A 103 -0.38 -13.86 -11.82
N ARG A 104 0.64 -13.67 -12.67
CA ARG A 104 0.52 -13.94 -14.12
C ARG A 104 0.25 -15.43 -14.38
N LYS A 105 0.96 -16.29 -13.66
CA LYS A 105 0.73 -17.74 -13.77
C LYS A 105 -0.67 -18.14 -13.34
N ALA A 106 -1.18 -17.57 -12.24
CA ALA A 106 -2.53 -17.82 -11.77
C ALA A 106 -3.57 -17.37 -12.81
N LEU A 107 -3.41 -16.16 -13.38
CA LEU A 107 -4.30 -15.63 -14.41
C LEU A 107 -4.25 -16.46 -15.71
N ILE A 108 -3.05 -16.83 -16.21
CA ILE A 108 -2.89 -17.62 -17.44
C ILE A 108 -3.61 -18.98 -17.32
N LEU A 109 -3.44 -19.67 -16.19
CA LEU A 109 -4.13 -20.95 -15.95
C LEU A 109 -5.65 -20.77 -15.95
N LEU A 110 -6.13 -19.70 -15.35
CA LEU A 110 -7.56 -19.39 -15.31
C LEU A 110 -8.12 -19.04 -16.69
N VAL A 111 -7.40 -18.26 -17.49
CA VAL A 111 -7.77 -17.92 -18.87
C VAL A 111 -7.84 -19.18 -19.74
N GLN A 112 -6.87 -20.08 -19.64
CA GLN A 112 -6.87 -21.36 -20.38
C GLN A 112 -8.11 -22.23 -20.06
N GLN A 113 -8.57 -22.18 -18.81
CA GLN A 113 -9.79 -22.87 -18.39
C GLN A 113 -11.05 -22.20 -18.97
N LEU A 114 -11.13 -20.85 -18.90
CA LEU A 114 -12.35 -20.10 -19.20
C LEU A 114 -12.55 -19.82 -20.69
N ARG A 115 -11.48 -19.69 -21.49
CA ARG A 115 -11.55 -19.19 -22.88
C ARG A 115 -12.56 -19.95 -23.78
N LYS A 116 -12.79 -21.21 -23.51
CA LYS A 116 -13.76 -22.03 -24.29
C LYS A 116 -15.21 -21.88 -23.83
N GLU A 117 -15.44 -21.27 -22.67
CA GLU A 117 -16.73 -21.17 -22.00
C GLU A 117 -17.37 -19.79 -22.14
N VAL A 118 -16.53 -18.75 -22.46
CA VAL A 118 -16.94 -17.36 -22.50
C VAL A 118 -16.54 -16.67 -23.80
N ASP A 119 -17.20 -15.56 -24.09
CA ASP A 119 -17.00 -14.76 -25.30
C ASP A 119 -15.88 -13.72 -25.11
N ILE A 120 -15.81 -13.10 -23.95
CA ILE A 120 -14.89 -12.01 -23.61
C ILE A 120 -14.24 -12.30 -22.25
N ILE A 121 -12.93 -12.02 -22.14
CA ILE A 121 -12.19 -12.09 -20.86
C ILE A 121 -11.64 -10.71 -20.52
N VAL A 122 -12.07 -10.19 -19.38
CA VAL A 122 -11.61 -8.93 -18.79
C VAL A 122 -10.78 -9.21 -17.54
N CYS A 123 -9.59 -8.66 -17.45
CA CYS A 123 -8.72 -8.79 -16.29
C CYS A 123 -8.68 -7.47 -15.50
N LEU A 124 -9.05 -7.53 -14.23
CA LEU A 124 -8.84 -6.46 -13.26
C LEU A 124 -7.46 -6.66 -12.62
N SER A 125 -6.46 -5.91 -13.08
CA SER A 125 -5.07 -6.10 -12.69
C SER A 125 -4.61 -5.06 -11.68
N HIS A 126 -4.17 -5.52 -10.49
CA HIS A 126 -3.42 -4.67 -9.57
C HIS A 126 -1.94 -5.06 -9.53
N LEU A 127 -1.31 -5.23 -10.72
CA LEU A 127 0.08 -5.69 -10.88
C LEU A 127 1.02 -4.56 -11.27
N GLY A 128 0.53 -3.61 -12.04
CA GLY A 128 1.29 -2.51 -12.62
C GLY A 128 1.64 -2.72 -14.08
N LEU A 129 1.84 -1.62 -14.80
CA LEU A 129 1.93 -1.59 -16.25
C LEU A 129 2.96 -2.57 -16.84
N THR A 130 4.13 -2.73 -16.22
CA THR A 130 5.16 -3.67 -16.71
C THR A 130 4.68 -5.12 -16.66
N ASP A 131 4.04 -5.52 -15.56
CA ASP A 131 3.51 -6.89 -15.44
C ASP A 131 2.27 -7.08 -16.32
N ASP A 132 1.44 -6.05 -16.51
CA ASP A 132 0.31 -6.06 -17.45
C ASP A 132 0.78 -6.26 -18.89
N GLU A 133 1.87 -5.60 -19.31
CA GLU A 133 2.48 -5.78 -20.62
C GLU A 133 3.03 -7.20 -20.82
N LEU A 134 3.70 -7.75 -19.80
CA LEU A 134 4.19 -9.12 -19.82
C LEU A 134 3.03 -10.13 -19.87
N LEU A 135 1.98 -9.91 -19.09
CA LEU A 135 0.78 -10.75 -19.10
C LEU A 135 0.13 -10.76 -20.50
N ALA A 136 -0.02 -9.59 -21.13
CA ALA A 136 -0.57 -9.49 -22.48
C ALA A 136 0.31 -10.20 -23.54
N GLN A 137 1.64 -10.18 -23.38
CA GLN A 137 2.55 -10.92 -24.26
C GLN A 137 2.44 -12.44 -24.07
N GLU A 138 2.31 -12.91 -22.82
CA GLU A 138 2.26 -14.31 -22.45
C GLU A 138 0.86 -14.94 -22.67
N CYS A 139 -0.21 -14.14 -22.63
CA CYS A 139 -1.59 -14.59 -22.67
C CYS A 139 -2.49 -13.70 -23.56
N PRO A 140 -2.38 -13.82 -24.90
CA PRO A 140 -3.20 -13.04 -25.84
C PRO A 140 -4.69 -13.42 -25.85
N ASP A 141 -5.07 -14.44 -25.12
CA ASP A 141 -6.46 -14.84 -24.94
C ASP A 141 -7.24 -13.96 -23.94
N ILE A 142 -6.58 -13.01 -23.28
CA ILE A 142 -7.22 -11.91 -22.55
C ILE A 142 -7.59 -10.84 -23.57
N ASP A 143 -8.82 -10.31 -23.50
CA ASP A 143 -9.26 -9.27 -24.43
C ASP A 143 -8.92 -7.87 -23.92
N VAL A 144 -9.09 -7.61 -22.60
CA VAL A 144 -8.85 -6.32 -21.95
C VAL A 144 -8.21 -6.51 -20.58
N ILE A 145 -7.24 -5.63 -20.26
CA ILE A 145 -6.66 -5.52 -18.92
C ILE A 145 -6.92 -4.09 -18.38
N PHE A 146 -7.71 -3.99 -17.31
CA PHE A 146 -7.84 -2.77 -16.51
C PHE A 146 -6.68 -2.71 -15.50
N GLY A 147 -5.65 -1.92 -15.83
CA GLY A 147 -4.41 -1.82 -15.07
C GLY A 147 -4.47 -0.82 -13.92
N ALA A 148 -3.82 -1.16 -12.80
CA ALA A 148 -3.69 -0.32 -11.62
C ALA A 148 -2.28 -0.35 -11.01
N HIS A 149 -2.12 -0.18 -9.69
CA HIS A 149 -0.90 -0.24 -8.89
C HIS A 149 0.15 0.84 -9.19
N THR A 150 0.62 0.97 -10.42
CA THR A 150 1.67 1.95 -10.80
C THR A 150 1.10 3.30 -11.23
N HIS A 151 -0.22 3.47 -11.21
CA HIS A 151 -0.94 4.72 -11.43
C HIS A 151 -0.66 5.39 -12.79
N HIS A 152 -0.40 4.61 -13.83
CA HIS A 152 -0.23 5.13 -15.19
C HIS A 152 -1.56 5.67 -15.75
N VAL A 153 -1.47 6.70 -16.58
CA VAL A 153 -2.58 7.23 -17.36
C VAL A 153 -2.35 6.86 -18.82
N LEU A 154 -3.23 6.05 -19.38
CA LEU A 154 -3.19 5.60 -20.77
C LEU A 154 -4.38 6.22 -21.51
N LEU A 155 -4.21 7.45 -22.02
CA LEU A 155 -5.31 8.25 -22.59
C LEU A 155 -6.07 7.60 -23.75
N GLN A 156 -5.43 6.69 -24.47
CA GLN A 156 -6.01 5.95 -25.62
C GLN A 156 -5.79 4.43 -25.47
N GLY A 157 -5.55 3.97 -24.22
CA GLY A 157 -5.11 2.62 -23.99
C GLY A 157 -3.74 2.30 -24.60
N LYS A 158 -3.30 1.06 -24.43
CA LYS A 158 -2.11 0.51 -25.06
C LYS A 158 -2.39 -0.92 -25.53
N VAL A 159 -2.27 -1.16 -26.83
CA VAL A 159 -2.44 -2.52 -27.33
C VAL A 159 -1.10 -3.25 -27.32
N VAL A 160 -1.07 -4.44 -26.68
CA VAL A 160 0.09 -5.33 -26.63
C VAL A 160 -0.38 -6.72 -27.05
N ASN A 161 0.16 -7.26 -28.12
CA ASN A 161 -0.15 -8.59 -28.65
C ASN A 161 -1.68 -8.84 -28.85
N GLY A 162 -2.42 -7.80 -29.23
CA GLY A 162 -3.88 -7.87 -29.42
C GLY A 162 -4.72 -7.58 -28.18
N VAL A 163 -4.11 -7.49 -26.99
CA VAL A 163 -4.77 -7.19 -25.72
C VAL A 163 -4.77 -5.69 -25.48
N LEU A 164 -5.92 -5.09 -25.15
CA LEU A 164 -6.02 -3.69 -24.76
C LEU A 164 -5.70 -3.54 -23.26
N LEU A 165 -4.70 -2.73 -22.95
CA LEU A 165 -4.34 -2.30 -21.59
C LEU A 165 -4.89 -0.89 -21.35
N THR A 166 -5.55 -0.69 -20.21
CA THR A 166 -6.11 0.60 -19.80
C THR A 166 -5.48 1.07 -18.48
N GLY A 167 -5.55 2.37 -18.18
CA GLY A 167 -5.04 2.91 -16.94
C GLY A 167 -5.56 4.32 -16.67
N GLY A 168 -6.39 4.47 -15.61
CA GLY A 168 -7.06 5.72 -15.23
C GLY A 168 -6.30 6.58 -14.20
N GLY A 169 -5.00 6.32 -13.94
CA GLY A 169 -4.22 7.09 -12.97
C GLY A 169 -4.55 6.73 -11.52
N LYS A 170 -4.79 7.74 -10.68
CA LYS A 170 -5.09 7.56 -9.26
C LYS A 170 -6.04 8.64 -8.73
N TYR A 171 -6.59 8.41 -7.55
CA TYR A 171 -7.47 9.35 -6.84
C TYR A 171 -8.73 9.76 -7.61
N GLY A 172 -9.23 8.89 -8.51
CA GLY A 172 -10.35 9.21 -9.34
C GLY A 172 -10.07 10.33 -10.36
N GLN A 173 -8.81 10.49 -10.78
CA GLN A 173 -8.45 11.51 -11.77
C GLN A 173 -9.20 11.30 -13.10
N PHE A 174 -9.26 10.05 -13.55
CA PHE A 174 -10.00 9.68 -14.76
C PHE A 174 -10.99 8.56 -14.47
N THR A 175 -12.10 8.57 -15.21
CA THR A 175 -13.01 7.44 -15.35
C THR A 175 -12.85 6.85 -16.75
N GLY A 176 -12.53 5.56 -16.84
CA GLY A 176 -12.44 4.84 -18.11
C GLY A 176 -13.82 4.40 -18.57
N HIS A 177 -14.15 4.65 -19.83
CA HIS A 177 -15.32 4.13 -20.51
C HIS A 177 -14.86 3.26 -21.68
N LEU A 178 -15.25 1.99 -21.68
CA LEU A 178 -14.88 1.03 -22.71
C LEU A 178 -16.12 0.51 -23.42
N THR A 179 -16.14 0.63 -24.76
CA THR A 179 -17.19 0.08 -25.61
C THR A 179 -16.64 -1.10 -26.41
N ILE A 180 -17.24 -2.27 -26.25
CA ILE A 180 -16.86 -3.48 -26.98
C ILE A 180 -18.01 -3.88 -27.91
N ALA A 181 -17.74 -3.93 -29.22
CA ALA A 181 -18.65 -4.49 -30.21
C ALA A 181 -18.29 -5.96 -30.43
N TYR A 182 -19.20 -6.88 -30.10
CA TYR A 182 -19.03 -8.33 -30.27
C TYR A 182 -19.99 -8.88 -31.33
N SER A 183 -19.47 -9.68 -32.27
CA SER A 183 -20.27 -10.36 -33.28
C SER A 183 -20.57 -11.80 -32.87
N HIS A 184 -21.82 -12.11 -32.57
CA HIS A 184 -22.26 -13.48 -32.29
C HIS A 184 -22.13 -14.41 -33.49
N GLU A 185 -22.23 -13.90 -34.72
CA GLU A 185 -22.05 -14.67 -35.95
C GLU A 185 -20.58 -15.08 -36.12
N MET A 186 -19.66 -14.11 -35.97
CA MET A 186 -18.22 -14.37 -36.10
C MET A 186 -17.59 -14.93 -34.82
N LYS A 187 -18.32 -14.89 -33.69
CA LYS A 187 -17.83 -15.23 -32.34
C LYS A 187 -16.54 -14.49 -31.99
N SER A 188 -16.48 -13.21 -32.29
CA SER A 188 -15.29 -12.41 -32.08
C SER A 188 -15.61 -10.94 -31.78
N ILE A 189 -14.69 -10.27 -31.11
CA ILE A 189 -14.73 -8.81 -30.95
C ILE A 189 -14.48 -8.16 -32.32
N VAL A 190 -15.33 -7.20 -32.68
CA VAL A 190 -15.24 -6.42 -33.93
C VAL A 190 -14.46 -5.13 -33.69
N SER A 191 -14.74 -4.46 -32.59
CA SER A 191 -14.01 -3.25 -32.17
C SER A 191 -14.02 -3.09 -30.67
N ILE A 192 -12.97 -2.42 -30.16
CA ILE A 192 -12.89 -1.94 -28.78
C ILE A 192 -12.53 -0.46 -28.88
N GLU A 193 -13.31 0.38 -28.21
CA GLU A 193 -13.09 1.82 -28.12
C GLU A 193 -12.97 2.23 -26.67
N GLU A 194 -11.91 2.93 -26.31
CA GLU A 194 -11.66 3.43 -24.96
C GLU A 194 -11.71 4.96 -24.94
N GLU A 195 -12.37 5.50 -23.94
CA GLU A 195 -12.38 6.92 -23.62
C GLU A 195 -12.04 7.11 -22.13
N LEU A 196 -11.04 7.95 -21.84
CA LEU A 196 -10.75 8.40 -20.49
C LEU A 196 -11.38 9.77 -20.26
N ILE A 197 -12.36 9.82 -19.38
CA ILE A 197 -13.06 11.04 -18.97
C ILE A 197 -12.27 11.68 -17.83
N ASP A 198 -11.76 12.90 -18.02
CA ASP A 198 -11.10 13.68 -16.97
C ASP A 198 -12.14 14.20 -15.98
N ASN A 199 -12.19 13.61 -14.80
CA ASN A 199 -13.14 13.99 -13.76
C ASN A 199 -12.94 15.42 -13.24
N GLY A 200 -11.73 15.98 -13.39
CA GLY A 200 -11.45 17.38 -13.04
C GLY A 200 -12.12 18.39 -13.98
N GLN A 201 -12.55 17.95 -15.17
CA GLN A 201 -13.27 18.79 -16.15
C GLN A 201 -14.78 18.63 -16.10
N LEU A 202 -15.28 17.68 -15.31
CA LEU A 202 -16.72 17.50 -15.15
C LEU A 202 -17.34 18.64 -14.33
N VAL A 203 -18.60 18.90 -14.59
CA VAL A 203 -19.37 19.87 -13.79
C VAL A 203 -19.50 19.35 -12.37
N THR A 204 -19.12 20.18 -11.40
CA THR A 204 -19.22 19.85 -9.97
C THR A 204 -20.66 19.44 -9.61
N VAL A 205 -20.79 18.28 -9.00
CA VAL A 205 -22.11 17.79 -8.55
C VAL A 205 -22.58 18.64 -7.38
N PRO A 206 -23.87 19.05 -7.32
CA PRO A 206 -24.40 19.74 -6.16
C PRO A 206 -24.14 18.97 -4.86
N LYS A 207 -23.63 19.67 -3.83
CA LYS A 207 -23.28 19.12 -2.52
C LYS A 207 -22.04 18.19 -2.47
N GLU A 208 -21.24 18.11 -3.52
CA GLU A 208 -20.00 17.32 -3.51
C GLU A 208 -19.07 17.69 -2.34
N ALA A 209 -18.83 18.99 -2.15
CA ALA A 209 -17.99 19.46 -1.03
C ALA A 209 -18.60 19.12 0.34
N GLU A 210 -19.94 19.18 0.49
CA GLU A 210 -20.65 18.80 1.70
C GLU A 210 -20.51 17.30 1.97
N PHE A 211 -20.63 16.47 0.93
CA PHE A 211 -20.44 15.02 1.01
C PHE A 211 -19.01 14.66 1.46
N LEU A 212 -17.98 15.21 0.82
CA LEU A 212 -16.56 14.97 1.17
C LEU A 212 -16.24 15.47 2.59
N TYR A 213 -16.79 16.61 2.98
CA TYR A 213 -16.67 17.13 4.33
C TYR A 213 -17.36 16.19 5.35
N GLY A 214 -18.54 15.66 5.01
CA GLY A 214 -19.29 14.70 5.82
C GLY A 214 -18.48 13.41 6.11
N LEU A 215 -17.82 12.86 5.09
CA LEU A 215 -16.93 11.68 5.26
C LEU A 215 -15.74 11.99 6.20
N THR A 216 -15.14 13.17 6.03
CA THR A 216 -14.05 13.60 6.91
C THR A 216 -14.52 13.76 8.35
N LYS A 217 -15.71 14.33 8.56
CA LYS A 217 -16.29 14.48 9.90
C LYS A 217 -16.67 13.14 10.54
N LYS A 218 -17.20 12.19 9.76
CA LYS A 218 -17.44 10.81 10.24
C LYS A 218 -16.15 10.18 10.75
N ALA A 219 -15.06 10.30 9.96
CA ALA A 219 -13.75 9.78 10.37
C ALA A 219 -13.22 10.47 11.64
N GLU A 220 -13.33 11.80 11.73
CA GLU A 220 -12.94 12.56 12.93
C GLU A 220 -13.67 12.05 14.17
N ILE A 221 -15.00 11.85 14.10
CA ILE A 221 -15.80 11.35 15.22
C ILE A 221 -15.31 9.98 15.66
N LEU A 222 -15.05 9.05 14.71
CA LEU A 222 -14.61 7.69 15.01
C LEU A 222 -13.24 7.64 15.69
N LEU A 223 -12.34 8.58 15.37
CA LEU A 223 -10.95 8.58 15.81
C LEU A 223 -10.64 9.58 16.93
N LYS A 224 -11.62 10.38 17.39
CA LYS A 224 -11.39 11.54 18.25
C LYS A 224 -11.35 11.23 19.74
N GLU A 225 -11.70 10.02 20.16
CA GLU A 225 -11.64 9.68 21.58
C GLU A 225 -10.22 9.88 22.13
N PRO A 226 -10.06 10.63 23.24
CA PRO A 226 -8.75 10.80 23.87
C PRO A 226 -8.21 9.46 24.38
N VAL A 227 -6.95 9.17 24.01
CA VAL A 227 -6.27 7.93 24.40
C VAL A 227 -5.23 8.18 25.49
N THR A 228 -4.60 9.36 25.48
CA THR A 228 -3.61 9.78 26.47
C THR A 228 -3.57 11.31 26.62
N GLN A 229 -2.80 11.84 27.59
CA GLN A 229 -2.64 13.26 27.82
C GLN A 229 -1.17 13.64 27.97
N LEU A 230 -0.71 14.66 27.25
CA LEU A 230 0.67 15.13 27.27
C LEU A 230 0.83 16.42 28.07
N SER A 231 1.82 16.45 28.94
CA SER A 231 2.16 17.63 29.76
C SER A 231 2.83 18.77 29.00
N LYS A 232 3.41 18.48 27.81
CA LYS A 232 4.13 19.46 26.97
C LYS A 232 3.97 19.13 25.47
N THR A 233 4.25 20.14 24.64
CA THR A 233 4.34 19.97 23.18
C THR A 233 5.71 19.38 22.80
N TYR A 234 5.71 18.42 21.87
CA TYR A 234 6.89 17.87 21.24
C TYR A 234 6.95 18.38 19.80
N TYR A 235 7.95 19.25 19.54
CA TYR A 235 8.14 19.87 18.23
C TYR A 235 8.89 18.94 17.29
N LYS A 236 8.50 18.95 16.01
CA LYS A 236 9.21 18.26 14.92
C LYS A 236 10.33 19.15 14.36
N GLU A 237 11.33 18.51 13.76
CA GLU A 237 12.34 19.14 12.93
C GLU A 237 12.68 18.20 11.77
N TRP A 238 12.70 18.70 10.54
CA TRP A 238 12.93 17.85 9.38
C TRP A 238 14.41 17.62 9.05
N PHE A 239 15.28 18.52 9.50
CA PHE A 239 16.71 18.49 9.15
C PHE A 239 17.63 18.24 10.35
N HIS A 240 17.05 18.14 11.53
CA HIS A 240 17.76 17.92 12.80
C HIS A 240 17.01 16.91 13.68
N TYR A 241 17.70 16.42 14.70
CA TYR A 241 17.03 15.70 15.79
C TYR A 241 16.09 16.64 16.53
N SER A 242 14.94 16.16 16.90
CA SER A 242 13.91 16.95 17.61
C SER A 242 13.41 16.22 18.85
N PRO A 243 12.75 16.95 19.78
CA PRO A 243 12.08 16.29 20.90
C PRO A 243 11.07 15.23 20.46
N LEU A 244 10.36 15.45 19.33
CA LEU A 244 9.40 14.49 18.79
C LEU A 244 10.09 13.25 18.22
N SER A 245 11.14 13.43 17.42
CA SER A 245 11.87 12.30 16.84
C SER A 245 12.59 11.47 17.91
N ASN A 246 13.07 12.08 18.98
CA ASN A 246 13.67 11.38 20.11
C ASN A 246 12.63 10.54 20.86
N LEU A 247 11.46 11.12 21.14
CA LEU A 247 10.36 10.41 21.79
C LEU A 247 9.87 9.21 20.96
N PHE A 248 9.80 9.36 19.64
CA PHE A 248 9.46 8.27 18.75
C PHE A 248 10.55 7.19 18.70
N ALA A 249 11.82 7.58 18.75
CA ALA A 249 12.92 6.61 18.84
C ALA A 249 12.84 5.77 20.12
N ASP A 250 12.47 6.38 21.26
CA ASP A 250 12.22 5.64 22.51
C ASP A 250 11.11 4.60 22.30
N ALA A 251 10.01 4.97 21.62
CA ALA A 251 8.92 4.04 21.29
C ALA A 251 9.40 2.89 20.37
N VAL A 252 10.21 3.20 19.35
CA VAL A 252 10.79 2.21 18.45
C VAL A 252 11.66 1.23 19.21
N PHE A 253 12.53 1.67 20.09
CA PHE A 253 13.37 0.79 20.92
C PHE A 253 12.55 -0.03 21.91
N ASP A 254 11.55 0.59 22.54
CA ASP A 254 10.68 -0.13 23.46
C ASP A 254 9.94 -1.26 22.77
N TYR A 255 9.43 -1.01 21.57
CA TYR A 255 8.66 -2.00 20.82
C TYR A 255 9.54 -3.09 20.18
N THR A 256 10.65 -2.71 19.52
CA THR A 256 11.44 -3.64 18.68
C THR A 256 12.56 -4.33 19.44
N LYS A 257 13.01 -3.76 20.56
CA LYS A 257 14.24 -4.16 21.30
C LYS A 257 15.47 -4.25 20.38
N ALA A 258 15.58 -3.32 19.44
CA ALA A 258 16.67 -3.26 18.47
C ALA A 258 17.97 -2.71 19.08
N ASP A 259 19.11 -3.03 18.48
CA ASP A 259 20.42 -2.50 18.88
C ASP A 259 20.59 -1.03 18.50
N CYS A 260 20.05 -0.64 17.34
CA CYS A 260 20.04 0.71 16.81
C CYS A 260 18.81 0.96 15.95
N ALA A 261 18.53 2.23 15.63
CA ALA A 261 17.39 2.59 14.80
C ALA A 261 17.74 3.66 13.76
N MET A 262 17.04 3.62 12.61
CA MET A 262 17.13 4.60 11.54
C MET A 262 15.76 4.88 10.93
N PHE A 263 15.39 6.16 10.83
CA PHE A 263 14.22 6.62 10.09
C PHE A 263 14.41 8.04 9.58
N ASN A 264 13.61 8.46 8.63
CA ASN A 264 13.68 9.84 8.12
C ASN A 264 12.79 10.79 8.93
N ALA A 265 13.28 12.00 9.17
CA ALA A 265 12.57 13.00 9.97
C ALA A 265 11.27 13.48 9.32
N GLY A 266 11.13 13.34 8.00
CA GLY A 266 9.94 13.75 7.26
C GLY A 266 8.69 12.91 7.50
N ILE A 267 8.79 11.82 8.27
CA ILE A 267 7.59 11.08 8.71
C ILE A 267 6.70 11.93 9.62
N PHE A 268 7.24 12.93 10.29
CA PHE A 268 6.43 13.85 11.11
C PHE A 268 5.99 15.04 10.27
N VAL A 269 4.71 15.10 9.93
CA VAL A 269 4.15 16.22 9.16
C VAL A 269 3.63 17.34 10.06
N GLY A 270 3.49 17.12 11.36
CA GLY A 270 3.05 18.07 12.37
C GLY A 270 3.72 17.87 13.73
N ASP A 271 3.47 18.80 14.66
CA ASP A 271 3.91 18.74 16.06
C ASP A 271 2.92 17.94 16.90
N LEU A 272 3.41 17.19 17.89
CA LEU A 272 2.58 16.51 18.87
C LEU A 272 2.29 17.49 20.04
N LYS A 273 1.09 18.03 20.08
CA LYS A 273 0.71 19.14 20.97
C LYS A 273 0.46 18.68 22.40
N LYS A 274 0.72 19.59 23.37
CA LYS A 274 0.28 19.45 24.77
C LYS A 274 -1.25 19.30 24.83
N GLY A 275 -1.75 18.47 25.74
CA GLY A 275 -3.16 18.21 25.97
C GLY A 275 -3.55 16.79 25.69
N TYR A 276 -4.83 16.54 25.49
CA TYR A 276 -5.34 15.23 25.09
C TYR A 276 -4.89 14.89 23.69
N VAL A 277 -4.55 13.61 23.49
CA VAL A 277 -4.14 13.05 22.21
C VAL A 277 -5.08 11.90 21.87
N SER A 278 -5.63 11.96 20.67
CA SER A 278 -6.50 10.94 20.10
C SER A 278 -5.80 10.21 18.94
N THR A 279 -6.42 9.13 18.46
CA THR A 279 -5.98 8.45 17.22
C THR A 279 -6.04 9.39 16.02
N PHE A 280 -7.01 10.32 16.01
CA PHE A 280 -7.10 11.36 14.98
C PHE A 280 -5.86 12.27 14.98
N ASP A 281 -5.44 12.75 16.17
CA ASP A 281 -4.24 13.61 16.29
C ASP A 281 -2.99 12.87 15.81
N MET A 282 -2.85 11.60 16.18
CA MET A 282 -1.74 10.76 15.72
C MET A 282 -1.74 10.58 14.20
N HIS A 283 -2.92 10.39 13.60
CA HIS A 283 -3.04 10.33 12.15
C HIS A 283 -2.65 11.65 11.47
N GLN A 284 -2.98 12.80 12.09
CA GLN A 284 -2.60 14.12 11.56
C GLN A 284 -1.09 14.35 11.53
N ILE A 285 -0.33 13.80 12.47
CA ILE A 285 1.13 13.98 12.54
C ILE A 285 1.93 12.86 11.89
N LEU A 286 1.35 11.65 11.78
CA LEU A 286 1.95 10.44 11.18
C LEU A 286 0.95 9.77 10.20
N PRO A 287 0.60 10.42 9.07
CA PRO A 287 -0.43 9.94 8.16
C PRO A 287 0.00 8.76 7.27
N HIS A 288 1.21 8.26 7.47
CA HIS A 288 1.83 7.26 6.60
C HIS A 288 1.31 5.85 6.92
N PRO A 289 0.79 5.08 5.93
CA PRO A 289 0.64 3.64 6.06
C PRO A 289 2.01 2.96 5.89
N ILE A 290 2.87 3.15 6.86
CA ILE A 290 4.24 2.63 6.95
C ILE A 290 4.36 1.86 8.26
N ASN A 291 5.03 0.70 8.19
CA ASN A 291 5.23 -0.19 9.31
C ASN A 291 6.70 -0.18 9.77
N LEU A 292 6.92 -0.50 11.03
CA LEU A 292 8.27 -0.80 11.50
C LEU A 292 8.77 -2.14 10.93
N CYS A 293 10.06 -2.18 10.68
CA CYS A 293 10.77 -3.38 10.26
C CYS A 293 12.06 -3.53 11.06
N LEU A 294 12.34 -4.73 11.53
CA LEU A 294 13.61 -5.11 12.15
C LEU A 294 14.46 -5.84 11.11
N ILE A 295 15.65 -5.34 10.84
CA ILE A 295 16.59 -5.92 9.87
C ILE A 295 17.83 -6.42 10.59
N GLU A 296 18.28 -7.63 10.27
CA GLU A 296 19.52 -8.20 10.76
C GLU A 296 20.64 -7.92 9.74
N LEU A 297 21.64 -7.13 10.16
CA LEU A 297 22.80 -6.75 9.34
C LEU A 297 24.10 -7.18 10.02
N THR A 298 25.10 -7.56 9.24
CA THR A 298 26.48 -7.65 9.73
C THR A 298 27.01 -6.25 10.06
N GLY A 299 28.01 -6.17 10.95
CA GLY A 299 28.62 -4.86 11.26
C GLY A 299 29.25 -4.18 10.05
N ALA A 300 29.70 -4.95 9.04
CA ALA A 300 30.17 -4.39 7.77
C ALA A 300 29.05 -3.72 6.98
N GLU A 301 27.91 -4.41 6.81
CA GLU A 301 26.72 -3.88 6.12
C GLU A 301 26.12 -2.68 6.86
N LEU A 302 26.09 -2.74 8.20
CA LEU A 302 25.63 -1.64 9.04
C LEU A 302 26.52 -0.40 8.88
N LYS A 303 27.85 -0.58 8.76
CA LYS A 303 28.79 0.52 8.51
C LYS A 303 28.62 1.11 7.10
N GLU A 304 28.43 0.28 6.10
CA GLU A 304 28.16 0.71 4.72
C GLU A 304 26.88 1.55 4.67
N MET A 305 25.79 1.06 5.24
CA MET A 305 24.51 1.79 5.35
C MET A 305 24.71 3.14 6.05
N TYR A 306 25.43 3.15 7.21
CA TYR A 306 25.70 4.39 7.95
C TYR A 306 26.44 5.42 7.09
N LEU A 307 27.49 5.00 6.39
CA LEU A 307 28.28 5.88 5.52
C LEU A 307 27.44 6.38 4.34
N GLN A 308 26.69 5.50 3.68
CA GLN A 308 25.79 5.87 2.59
C GLN A 308 24.76 6.91 3.04
N ALA A 309 24.17 6.72 4.21
CA ALA A 309 23.18 7.65 4.76
C ALA A 309 23.78 9.02 5.13
N GLN A 310 25.06 9.09 5.52
CA GLN A 310 25.70 10.36 5.90
C GLN A 310 26.30 11.10 4.68
N MET A 311 26.70 10.39 3.64
CA MET A 311 27.37 10.97 2.48
C MET A 311 26.41 11.57 1.43
N ASN A 312 25.15 11.19 1.46
CA ASN A 312 24.19 11.67 0.49
C ASN A 312 23.48 12.94 1.01
N GLU A 313 23.97 14.10 0.59
CA GLU A 313 23.42 15.41 0.97
C GLU A 313 22.05 15.70 0.31
N GLU A 314 21.66 14.94 -0.73
CA GLU A 314 20.40 15.13 -1.45
C GLU A 314 19.21 14.50 -0.72
N TRP A 315 19.43 13.54 0.20
CA TRP A 315 18.36 12.84 0.89
C TRP A 315 17.31 13.73 1.53
N PRO A 316 17.66 14.83 2.21
CA PRO A 316 16.66 15.69 2.86
C PRO A 316 15.68 16.34 1.87
N GLN A 317 16.09 16.51 0.61
CA GLN A 317 15.29 17.14 -0.45
C GLN A 317 14.61 16.14 -1.38
N LEU A 318 14.82 14.84 -1.15
CA LEU A 318 14.29 13.79 -1.99
C LEU A 318 12.75 13.84 -2.02
N GLN A 319 12.19 13.84 -3.21
CA GLN A 319 10.74 13.73 -3.41
C GLN A 319 10.36 12.27 -3.66
N ILE A 320 9.68 11.69 -2.70
CA ILE A 320 9.20 10.31 -2.81
C ILE A 320 7.73 10.31 -3.23
N LYS A 321 7.44 9.56 -4.28
CA LYS A 321 6.07 9.26 -4.71
C LYS A 321 5.85 7.76 -4.52
N GLY A 322 4.93 7.39 -3.65
CA GLY A 322 4.63 5.97 -3.34
C GLY A 322 5.27 5.48 -2.05
N LEU A 323 5.42 4.17 -1.91
CA LEU A 323 5.99 3.48 -0.75
C LEU A 323 5.32 3.85 0.59
N GLY A 324 4.03 4.21 0.57
CA GLY A 324 3.31 4.63 1.78
C GLY A 324 3.63 6.04 2.28
N PHE A 325 4.65 6.71 1.76
CA PHE A 325 5.04 8.04 2.21
C PHE A 325 4.03 9.12 1.78
N ARG A 326 3.57 9.93 2.74
CA ARG A 326 2.56 11.00 2.56
C ARG A 326 3.12 12.39 2.86
N GLY A 327 4.40 12.50 3.25
CA GLY A 327 5.06 13.76 3.55
C GLY A 327 5.47 14.52 2.29
N ILE A 328 5.67 15.83 2.42
CA ILE A 328 6.17 16.70 1.36
C ILE A 328 7.71 16.71 1.38
N VAL A 329 8.29 16.65 2.56
CA VAL A 329 9.74 16.70 2.81
C VAL A 329 10.19 15.35 3.33
N PHE A 330 11.17 14.73 2.67
CA PHE A 330 11.75 13.48 3.18
C PHE A 330 12.52 13.71 4.49
N GLY A 331 13.22 14.81 4.56
CA GLY A 331 13.99 15.19 5.72
C GLY A 331 15.27 14.38 5.92
N LYS A 332 15.99 14.68 6.98
CA LYS A 332 17.24 14.01 7.33
C LYS A 332 16.99 12.56 7.78
N LEU A 333 17.88 11.65 7.41
CA LEU A 333 17.96 10.32 8.02
C LEU A 333 18.52 10.45 9.43
N LEU A 334 17.71 10.11 10.42
CA LEU A 334 18.07 10.14 11.83
C LEU A 334 18.53 8.74 12.28
N MET A 335 19.64 8.70 12.96
CA MET A 335 20.21 7.45 13.50
C MET A 335 20.27 7.51 15.01
N TYR A 336 19.73 6.49 15.64
CA TYR A 336 19.66 6.39 17.09
C TYR A 336 20.48 5.23 17.59
N ASN A 337 21.22 5.45 18.68
CA ASN A 337 22.16 4.50 19.26
C ASN A 337 23.26 4.04 18.30
N LEU A 338 23.51 4.78 17.21
CA LEU A 338 24.48 4.48 16.16
C LEU A 338 25.27 5.74 15.80
N LYS A 339 26.59 5.71 15.95
CA LYS A 339 27.47 6.87 15.70
C LYS A 339 28.87 6.43 15.26
N MET A 340 29.56 7.29 14.55
CA MET A 340 30.97 7.14 14.21
C MET A 340 31.84 7.87 15.26
N ASN A 341 32.87 7.19 15.78
CA ASN A 341 33.82 7.83 16.68
C ASN A 341 34.95 8.58 15.91
N LYS A 342 35.81 9.27 16.63
CA LYS A 342 36.94 10.03 16.03
C LYS A 342 37.96 9.15 15.26
N LYS A 343 38.00 7.85 15.53
CA LYS A 343 38.86 6.88 14.84
C LYS A 343 38.18 6.26 13.62
N ARG A 344 37.02 6.76 13.21
CA ARG A 344 36.15 6.21 12.14
C ARG A 344 35.69 4.75 12.39
N GLU A 345 35.52 4.38 13.66
CA GLU A 345 34.92 3.13 14.06
C GLU A 345 33.43 3.37 14.35
N LEU A 346 32.57 2.51 13.80
CA LEU A 346 31.13 2.56 14.07
C LEU A 346 30.86 2.05 15.48
N MET A 347 29.99 2.75 16.21
CA MET A 347 29.64 2.45 17.58
C MET A 347 28.13 2.27 17.72
N ILE A 348 27.72 1.25 18.48
CA ILE A 348 26.38 1.13 19.06
C ILE A 348 26.50 1.41 20.55
N GLY A 349 25.87 2.49 21.02
CA GLY A 349 26.09 2.98 22.37
C GLY A 349 27.57 3.31 22.62
N ASN A 350 28.20 2.55 23.52
CA ASN A 350 29.63 2.68 23.86
C ASN A 350 30.48 1.53 23.33
N GLN A 351 29.92 0.61 22.53
CA GLN A 351 30.61 -0.57 22.00
C GLN A 351 30.98 -0.38 20.53
N ILE A 352 32.18 -0.82 20.14
CA ILE A 352 32.62 -0.82 18.75
C ILE A 352 31.88 -1.95 18.00
N VAL A 353 31.31 -1.61 16.86
CA VAL A 353 30.67 -2.58 15.95
C VAL A 353 31.73 -3.45 15.29
N LYS A 354 31.65 -4.76 15.47
CA LYS A 354 32.55 -5.74 14.84
C LYS A 354 31.97 -6.17 13.48
N SER A 355 32.80 -6.15 12.45
CA SER A 355 32.39 -6.35 11.07
C SER A 355 31.63 -7.65 10.80
N SER A 356 31.96 -8.74 11.48
CA SER A 356 31.35 -10.06 11.30
C SER A 356 30.19 -10.37 12.23
N GLU A 357 29.99 -9.58 13.28
CA GLU A 357 28.86 -9.77 14.20
C GLU A 357 27.57 -9.22 13.59
N LYS A 358 26.44 -9.77 14.01
CA LYS A 358 25.13 -9.39 13.55
C LYS A 358 24.45 -8.45 14.53
N TYR A 359 23.77 -7.44 13.98
CA TYR A 359 23.08 -6.40 14.73
C TYR A 359 21.68 -6.21 14.20
N LYS A 360 20.75 -5.86 15.09
CA LYS A 360 19.35 -5.60 14.77
C LYS A 360 19.14 -4.10 14.59
N LEU A 361 18.84 -3.70 13.38
CA LEU A 361 18.44 -2.34 13.01
C LEU A 361 16.93 -2.23 12.93
N ALA A 362 16.31 -1.38 13.75
CA ALA A 362 14.91 -1.00 13.55
C ALA A 362 14.83 0.12 12.51
N THR A 363 13.96 -0.05 11.53
CA THR A 363 13.77 0.94 10.45
C THR A 363 12.34 0.87 9.90
N LEU A 364 12.07 1.60 8.83
CA LEU A 364 10.78 1.65 8.16
C LEU A 364 10.75 0.64 7.00
N ASP A 365 9.61 0.04 6.77
CA ASP A 365 9.42 -0.93 5.67
C ASP A 365 9.77 -0.33 4.30
N LEU A 366 9.49 0.96 4.08
CA LEU A 366 9.83 1.67 2.83
C LEU A 366 11.31 1.57 2.43
N PHE A 367 12.23 1.39 3.39
CA PHE A 367 13.65 1.23 3.12
C PHE A 367 14.01 -0.20 2.66
N THR A 368 13.13 -1.15 2.85
CA THR A 368 13.40 -2.58 2.63
C THR A 368 13.26 -3.03 1.18
N PHE A 369 12.67 -2.20 0.32
CA PHE A 369 12.46 -2.52 -1.10
C PHE A 369 13.74 -2.39 -1.96
N GLY A 370 14.87 -1.99 -1.35
CA GLY A 370 16.18 -1.91 -2.02
C GLY A 370 16.41 -0.64 -2.84
N TYR A 371 15.43 0.27 -2.91
CA TYR A 371 15.58 1.54 -3.62
C TYR A 371 16.62 2.46 -2.95
N PHE A 372 16.57 2.55 -1.62
CA PHE A 372 17.47 3.40 -0.83
C PHE A 372 18.75 2.66 -0.44
N PHE A 373 18.60 1.45 0.05
CA PHE A 373 19.69 0.59 0.54
C PHE A 373 19.56 -0.79 -0.12
N PRO A 374 20.30 -1.06 -1.20
CA PRO A 374 20.20 -2.33 -1.94
C PRO A 374 20.41 -3.56 -1.05
N THR A 375 21.31 -3.48 -0.06
CA THR A 375 21.58 -4.55 0.91
C THR A 375 20.35 -4.94 1.72
N PHE A 376 19.44 -4.00 2.01
CA PHE A 376 18.24 -4.28 2.77
C PHE A 376 17.27 -5.23 2.05
N LYS A 377 17.29 -5.26 0.70
CA LYS A 377 16.46 -6.17 -0.08
C LYS A 377 16.68 -7.62 0.29
N TYR A 378 17.91 -8.00 0.58
CA TYR A 378 18.34 -9.39 0.80
C TYR A 378 18.53 -9.74 2.27
N ALA A 379 18.57 -8.75 3.16
CA ALA A 379 18.73 -8.96 4.59
C ALA A 379 17.54 -9.72 5.20
N LYS A 380 17.79 -10.47 6.27
CA LYS A 380 16.71 -11.07 7.06
C LYS A 380 15.89 -9.97 7.74
N LYS A 381 14.57 -10.02 7.58
CA LYS A 381 13.64 -9.00 8.03
C LYS A 381 12.51 -9.59 8.86
N GLN A 382 12.01 -8.78 9.80
CA GLN A 382 10.76 -9.01 10.51
C GLN A 382 9.93 -7.74 10.38
N TYR A 383 8.78 -7.82 9.74
CA TYR A 383 7.79 -6.73 9.66
C TYR A 383 6.84 -6.80 10.86
N PHE A 384 6.43 -5.65 11.37
CA PHE A 384 5.50 -5.55 12.50
C PHE A 384 4.10 -5.17 12.01
N LEU A 385 3.54 -6.02 11.15
CA LEU A 385 2.21 -5.86 10.57
C LEU A 385 1.11 -6.32 11.52
N PRO A 386 -0.10 -5.77 11.46
CA PRO A 386 -0.53 -4.66 10.58
C PRO A 386 -0.29 -3.27 11.18
N LEU A 387 0.42 -3.14 12.32
CA LEU A 387 0.56 -1.90 13.06
C LEU A 387 1.37 -0.85 12.28
N PHE A 388 0.79 0.32 12.08
CA PHE A 388 1.50 1.47 11.54
C PHE A 388 2.36 2.16 12.61
N LEU A 389 3.26 3.04 12.17
CA LEU A 389 4.13 3.81 13.07
C LEU A 389 3.34 4.55 14.15
N ARG A 390 2.19 5.13 13.79
CA ARG A 390 1.33 5.88 14.71
C ARG A 390 0.71 5.00 15.80
N ASP A 391 0.38 3.74 15.50
CA ASP A 391 -0.23 2.80 16.44
C ASP A 391 0.78 2.40 17.52
N ILE A 392 2.00 2.07 17.09
CA ILE A 392 3.11 1.76 17.98
C ILE A 392 3.46 2.97 18.85
N PHE A 393 3.50 4.17 18.25
CA PHE A 393 3.81 5.38 18.97
C PHE A 393 2.71 5.74 20.00
N LEU A 394 1.44 5.63 19.62
CA LEU A 394 0.33 5.87 20.53
C LEU A 394 0.33 4.89 21.71
N THR A 395 0.54 3.59 21.44
CA THR A 395 0.68 2.55 22.47
C THR A 395 1.80 2.88 23.45
N TYR A 396 2.94 3.34 22.96
CA TYR A 396 4.05 3.76 23.82
C TYR A 396 3.69 4.95 24.69
N LEU A 397 3.00 5.96 24.15
CA LEU A 397 2.58 7.14 24.90
C LEU A 397 1.61 6.80 26.03
N VAL A 398 0.70 5.88 25.80
CA VAL A 398 -0.25 5.36 26.82
C VAL A 398 0.48 4.62 27.94
N ASN A 399 1.44 3.76 27.59
CA ASN A 399 2.15 2.93 28.58
C ASN A 399 3.22 3.70 29.36
N ARG A 400 3.56 4.91 28.95
CA ARG A 400 4.57 5.75 29.61
C ARG A 400 4.01 6.53 30.80
N GLU A 401 2.69 6.71 30.90
CA GLU A 401 2.01 7.33 32.04
C GLU A 401 1.94 6.37 33.23
#